data_04add447081cc5c9be318e09ebcf8a08
#
_entry.id   04add447081cc5c9be318e09ebcf8a08
#
_cell.length_a   1.000
_cell.length_b   1.000
_cell.length_c   1.000
_cell.angle_alpha   90.00
_cell.angle_beta   90.00
_cell.angle_gamma   90.00
#
_symmetry.space_group_name_H-M   'P 1'
#
loop_
_entity.id
_entity.type
_entity.pdbx_description
1 polymer ?
#
loop_
_entity_poly.entity_id
_entity_poly.type
_entity_poly.pdbx_seq_one_letter_code
_entity_poly.pdbx_strand_id
1 'polypeptide(L)'
;NGLIWDSAIAVLLQMAEATDTKLHIVHMQTEGSIDLVRRARERGVKVSCEVNHWALFLSRWSDIEKLGPYALSYWVPDHHREAVWEALNDGTINMLSSDHAPHTREEKEVGWEDCWACHTGTPGIQEQYSLLLDESMNGKIPLTRVAEVVAEEPATEFKLAEKGFLKPGYDADIMIFDPNDQTRHSADGVLSKCGWTAYDGRVTRGRVHRTMVRGRDVYVDGVVVGEPGWGRLARPAI
;
A
#
# COMPACT_ATOMS: atom_id res chain seq x y z
N ASN A 1 19.51 2.06 6.91
CA ASN A 1 19.84 3.31 7.55
C ASN A 1 18.70 4.32 7.40
N GLY A 2 17.79 4.37 8.41
CA GLY A 2 16.58 5.18 8.40
C GLY A 2 16.79 6.68 8.66
N LEU A 3 18.01 7.11 9.02
CA LEU A 3 18.31 8.48 9.48
C LEU A 3 17.83 9.59 8.53
N ILE A 4 17.90 9.35 7.22
CA ILE A 4 17.47 10.36 6.22
C ILE A 4 15.95 10.57 6.32
N TRP A 5 15.18 9.49 6.42
CA TRP A 5 13.72 9.53 6.61
C TRP A 5 13.36 10.21 7.92
N ASP A 6 13.96 9.76 9.02
CA ASP A 6 13.68 10.28 10.35
C ASP A 6 13.96 11.79 10.43
N SER A 7 15.07 12.25 9.86
CA SER A 7 15.42 13.68 9.83
C SER A 7 14.41 14.50 9.02
N ALA A 8 14.00 14.03 7.84
CA ALA A 8 13.04 14.73 7.01
C ALA A 8 11.67 14.82 7.71
N ILE A 9 11.21 13.70 8.27
CA ILE A 9 9.92 13.64 8.99
C ILE A 9 9.94 14.53 10.24
N ALA A 10 11.04 14.56 10.99
CA ALA A 10 11.17 15.45 12.15
C ALA A 10 10.96 16.91 11.77
N VAL A 11 11.57 17.36 10.67
CA VAL A 11 11.41 18.74 10.17
C VAL A 11 9.95 19.02 9.75
N LEU A 12 9.33 18.08 9.00
CA LEU A 12 7.94 18.25 8.55
C LEU A 12 6.96 18.31 9.73
N LEU A 13 7.15 17.48 10.76
CA LEU A 13 6.32 17.49 11.96
C LEU A 13 6.45 18.80 12.74
N GLN A 14 7.66 19.37 12.86
CA GLN A 14 7.86 20.67 13.48
C GLN A 14 7.18 21.79 12.69
N MET A 15 7.26 21.75 11.36
CA MET A 15 6.57 22.73 10.51
C MET A 15 5.04 22.62 10.66
N ALA A 16 4.49 21.40 10.66
CA ALA A 16 3.07 21.16 10.84
C ALA A 16 2.58 21.66 12.20
N GLU A 17 3.35 21.39 13.27
CA GLU A 17 3.06 21.87 14.63
C GLU A 17 3.06 23.41 14.70
N ALA A 18 4.07 24.05 14.14
CA ALA A 18 4.22 25.50 14.16
C ALA A 18 3.14 26.25 13.36
N THR A 19 2.55 25.61 12.35
CA THR A 19 1.56 26.22 11.45
C THR A 19 0.13 25.72 11.65
N ASP A 20 -0.09 24.80 12.59
CA ASP A 20 -1.36 24.05 12.76
C ASP A 20 -1.89 23.39 11.46
N THR A 21 -0.97 22.99 10.59
CA THR A 21 -1.29 22.38 9.30
C THR A 21 -1.48 20.87 9.47
N LYS A 22 -2.51 20.31 8.81
CA LYS A 22 -2.69 18.88 8.69
C LYS A 22 -1.61 18.31 7.77
N LEU A 23 -0.89 17.27 8.25
CA LEU A 23 0.20 16.62 7.51
C LEU A 23 -0.19 15.17 7.19
N HIS A 24 0.05 14.73 5.97
CA HIS A 24 0.03 13.31 5.61
C HIS A 24 1.42 12.88 5.17
N ILE A 25 1.97 11.85 5.82
CA ILE A 25 3.29 11.30 5.52
C ILE A 25 3.12 10.03 4.70
N VAL A 26 3.68 10.05 3.50
CA VAL A 26 3.71 8.88 2.61
C VAL A 26 4.90 7.97 2.93
N HIS A 27 4.82 6.70 2.57
CA HIS A 27 5.91 5.70 2.61
C HIS A 27 6.58 5.55 3.99
N MET A 28 5.82 5.37 5.06
CA MET A 28 6.38 5.10 6.39
C MET A 28 7.14 3.77 6.40
N GLN A 29 8.41 3.78 6.85
CA GLN A 29 9.29 2.63 6.71
C GLN A 29 10.22 2.40 7.91
N THR A 30 10.39 3.37 8.81
CA THR A 30 11.40 3.32 9.86
C THR A 30 10.79 3.43 11.25
N GLU A 31 11.36 2.68 12.19
CA GLU A 31 11.00 2.75 13.60
C GLU A 31 11.14 4.16 14.17
N GLY A 32 12.23 4.87 13.82
CA GLY A 32 12.44 6.25 14.28
C GLY A 32 11.36 7.21 13.79
N SER A 33 10.92 7.08 12.53
CA SER A 33 9.85 7.90 11.98
C SER A 33 8.49 7.58 12.63
N ILE A 34 8.22 6.33 12.94
CA ILE A 34 7.02 5.89 13.66
C ILE A 34 6.98 6.54 15.05
N ASP A 35 8.08 6.51 15.78
CA ASP A 35 8.20 7.13 17.10
C ASP A 35 8.01 8.66 17.06
N LEU A 36 8.55 9.31 16.03
CA LEU A 36 8.36 10.74 15.81
C LEU A 36 6.88 11.08 15.59
N VAL A 37 6.16 10.27 14.81
CA VAL A 37 4.71 10.46 14.58
C VAL A 37 3.92 10.25 15.88
N ARG A 38 4.21 9.20 16.66
CA ARG A 38 3.53 8.97 17.95
C ARG A 38 3.68 10.17 18.89
N ARG A 39 4.91 10.64 19.09
CA ARG A 39 5.20 11.81 19.94
C ARG A 39 4.59 13.11 19.41
N ALA A 40 4.50 13.27 18.10
CA ALA A 40 3.85 14.44 17.51
C ALA A 40 2.33 14.43 17.78
N ARG A 41 1.68 13.26 17.65
CA ARG A 41 0.25 13.11 18.00
C ARG A 41 -0.03 13.36 19.47
N GLU A 42 0.84 12.90 20.38
CA GLU A 42 0.74 13.21 21.82
C GLU A 42 0.77 14.71 22.10
N ARG A 43 1.47 15.50 21.30
CA ARG A 43 1.49 16.98 21.37
C ARG A 43 0.33 17.65 20.62
N GLY A 44 -0.55 16.88 19.98
CA GLY A 44 -1.73 17.39 19.26
C GLY A 44 -1.49 17.71 17.79
N VAL A 45 -0.33 17.34 17.20
CA VAL A 45 -0.08 17.53 15.77
C VAL A 45 -1.04 16.66 14.95
N LYS A 46 -1.71 17.28 13.98
CA LYS A 46 -2.66 16.61 13.08
C LYS A 46 -1.88 15.88 11.97
N VAL A 47 -1.43 14.66 12.23
CA VAL A 47 -0.65 13.88 11.29
C VAL A 47 -1.26 12.51 11.04
N SER A 48 -1.38 12.14 9.78
CA SER A 48 -1.67 10.80 9.30
C SER A 48 -0.50 10.26 8.48
N CYS A 49 -0.43 8.94 8.32
CA CYS A 49 0.61 8.33 7.51
C CYS A 49 0.17 7.00 6.88
N GLU A 50 0.86 6.62 5.82
CA GLU A 50 0.64 5.38 5.10
C GLU A 50 1.91 4.54 4.97
N VAL A 51 1.73 3.24 4.73
CA VAL A 51 2.80 2.30 4.42
C VAL A 51 2.54 1.65 3.05
N ASN A 52 3.62 1.34 2.34
CA ASN A 52 3.53 0.62 1.08
C ASN A 52 3.72 -0.88 1.29
N HIS A 53 3.11 -1.67 0.40
CA HIS A 53 3.23 -3.12 0.44
C HIS A 53 4.67 -3.63 0.44
N TRP A 54 5.58 -3.00 -0.31
CA TRP A 54 6.97 -3.45 -0.39
C TRP A 54 7.74 -3.23 0.93
N ALA A 55 7.44 -2.24 1.75
CA ALA A 55 8.03 -2.09 3.09
C ALA A 55 7.63 -3.23 4.03
N LEU A 56 6.45 -3.79 3.83
CA LEU A 56 5.93 -4.92 4.59
C LEU A 56 6.44 -6.27 4.08
N PHE A 57 6.60 -6.44 2.77
CA PHE A 57 6.78 -7.75 2.14
C PHE A 57 8.11 -7.95 1.41
N LEU A 58 8.84 -6.88 1.03
CA LEU A 58 10.05 -6.93 0.21
C LEU A 58 11.25 -6.22 0.88
N SER A 59 11.26 -6.07 2.19
CA SER A 59 12.33 -5.36 2.91
C SER A 59 13.52 -6.23 3.29
N ARG A 60 13.50 -7.53 3.04
CA ARG A 60 14.62 -8.42 3.33
C ARG A 60 15.74 -8.24 2.32
N TRP A 61 16.97 -8.35 2.79
CA TRP A 61 18.13 -8.25 1.90
C TRP A 61 18.09 -9.29 0.77
N SER A 62 17.66 -10.51 1.05
CA SER A 62 17.47 -11.55 0.03
C SER A 62 16.49 -11.18 -1.08
N ASP A 63 15.45 -10.38 -0.76
CA ASP A 63 14.50 -9.90 -1.76
C ASP A 63 15.17 -8.85 -2.66
N ILE A 64 15.97 -7.97 -2.06
CA ILE A 64 16.73 -6.94 -2.79
C ILE A 64 17.77 -7.56 -3.71
N GLU A 65 18.55 -8.55 -3.23
CA GLU A 65 19.54 -9.25 -4.05
C GLU A 65 18.89 -9.96 -5.25
N LYS A 66 17.74 -10.61 -5.02
CA LYS A 66 16.99 -11.30 -6.07
C LYS A 66 16.43 -10.34 -7.11
N LEU A 67 15.89 -9.21 -6.68
CA LEU A 67 15.20 -8.25 -7.53
C LEU A 67 16.17 -7.28 -8.23
N GLY A 68 17.35 -7.00 -7.65
CA GLY A 68 18.30 -6.05 -8.22
C GLY A 68 17.66 -4.69 -8.53
N PRO A 69 17.77 -4.20 -9.79
CA PRO A 69 17.21 -2.90 -10.18
C PRO A 69 15.69 -2.82 -10.04
N TYR A 70 14.97 -3.94 -10.02
CA TYR A 70 13.52 -3.97 -9.78
C TYR A 70 13.15 -3.61 -8.35
N ALA A 71 14.10 -3.72 -7.40
CA ALA A 71 13.93 -3.26 -6.01
C ALA A 71 14.35 -1.80 -5.79
N LEU A 72 14.83 -1.09 -6.81
CA LEU A 72 15.13 0.34 -6.71
C LEU A 72 13.84 1.14 -6.51
N SER A 73 13.52 1.27 -5.26
CA SER A 73 12.43 2.04 -4.69
C SER A 73 12.94 2.61 -3.36
N TYR A 74 12.12 2.67 -2.35
CA TYR A 74 12.48 3.24 -1.04
C TYR A 74 12.89 2.16 -0.04
N TRP A 75 13.91 1.37 -0.38
CA TRP A 75 14.34 0.27 0.48
C TRP A 75 14.90 0.76 1.82
N VAL A 76 14.48 0.10 2.88
CA VAL A 76 15.03 0.21 4.24
C VAL A 76 15.40 -1.17 4.80
N PRO A 77 16.39 -1.23 5.73
CA PRO A 77 16.76 -2.48 6.37
C PRO A 77 15.60 -3.19 7.05
N ASP A 78 15.61 -4.52 6.99
CA ASP A 78 14.51 -5.38 7.44
C ASP A 78 14.27 -5.34 8.97
N HIS A 79 15.21 -4.86 9.78
CA HIS A 79 15.02 -4.69 11.21
C HIS A 79 13.93 -3.67 11.55
N HIS A 80 13.58 -2.76 10.65
CA HIS A 80 12.46 -1.84 10.83
C HIS A 80 11.10 -2.49 10.55
N ARG A 81 11.07 -3.62 9.84
CA ARG A 81 9.83 -4.21 9.34
C ARG A 81 8.84 -4.59 10.43
N GLU A 82 9.32 -5.15 11.54
CA GLU A 82 8.41 -5.52 12.63
C GLU A 82 7.78 -4.29 13.28
N ALA A 83 8.54 -3.20 13.48
CA ALA A 83 8.00 -1.94 13.98
C ALA A 83 6.94 -1.35 13.03
N VAL A 84 7.12 -1.50 11.72
CA VAL A 84 6.12 -1.09 10.71
C VAL A 84 4.84 -1.93 10.82
N TRP A 85 4.95 -3.25 11.00
CA TRP A 85 3.79 -4.11 11.22
C TRP A 85 3.06 -3.80 12.53
N GLU A 86 3.81 -3.56 13.62
CA GLU A 86 3.23 -3.14 14.89
C GLU A 86 2.48 -1.82 14.75
N ALA A 87 3.08 -0.84 14.09
CA ALA A 87 2.47 0.46 13.84
C ALA A 87 1.23 0.41 12.94
N LEU A 88 1.19 -0.53 11.98
CA LEU A 88 0.00 -0.78 11.17
C LEU A 88 -1.13 -1.38 12.02
N ASN A 89 -0.80 -2.30 12.93
CA ASN A 89 -1.77 -2.95 13.81
C ASN A 89 -2.31 -2.01 14.90
N ASP A 90 -1.48 -1.16 15.50
CA ASP A 90 -1.87 -0.27 16.60
C ASP A 90 -2.53 1.04 16.13
N GLY A 91 -2.58 1.28 14.81
CA GLY A 91 -3.18 2.48 14.23
C GLY A 91 -2.25 3.69 14.14
N THR A 92 -0.98 3.56 14.51
CA THR A 92 0.03 4.61 14.28
C THR A 92 0.18 4.88 12.78
N ILE A 93 0.27 3.82 11.97
CA ILE A 93 0.14 3.90 10.51
C ILE A 93 -1.34 3.70 10.17
N ASN A 94 -1.93 4.71 9.55
CA ASN A 94 -3.36 4.76 9.29
C ASN A 94 -3.79 3.82 8.16
N MET A 95 -3.03 3.80 7.05
CA MET A 95 -3.48 3.14 5.84
C MET A 95 -2.37 2.43 5.06
N LEU A 96 -2.78 1.49 4.23
CA LEU A 96 -1.95 0.87 3.20
C LEU A 96 -2.13 1.62 1.89
N SER A 97 -1.03 1.93 1.22
CA SER A 97 -1.02 2.47 -0.13
C SER A 97 -0.18 1.63 -1.08
N SER A 98 -0.37 1.79 -2.37
CA SER A 98 0.38 1.01 -3.35
C SER A 98 1.68 1.67 -3.79
N ASP A 99 1.73 2.98 -3.82
CA ASP A 99 2.78 3.74 -4.50
C ASP A 99 3.09 3.11 -5.89
N HIS A 100 2.04 2.73 -6.62
CA HIS A 100 2.13 2.01 -7.87
C HIS A 100 2.83 2.86 -8.93
N ALA A 101 4.13 2.67 -9.08
CA ALA A 101 5.01 3.39 -10.00
C ALA A 101 5.68 2.39 -10.97
N PRO A 102 4.92 1.84 -11.92
CA PRO A 102 5.43 0.81 -12.84
C PRO A 102 6.33 1.42 -13.92
N HIS A 103 7.46 0.78 -14.14
CA HIS A 103 8.35 1.01 -15.28
C HIS A 103 8.46 -0.28 -16.09
N THR A 104 8.73 -0.17 -17.39
CA THR A 104 8.91 -1.35 -18.26
C THR A 104 10.14 -2.15 -17.85
N ARG A 105 10.24 -3.39 -18.36
CA ARG A 105 11.44 -4.21 -18.10
C ARG A 105 12.68 -3.54 -18.66
N GLU A 106 12.60 -2.96 -19.85
CA GLU A 106 13.71 -2.26 -20.50
C GLU A 106 14.21 -1.09 -19.65
N GLU A 107 13.31 -0.33 -19.04
CA GLU A 107 13.66 0.78 -18.15
C GLU A 107 14.26 0.30 -16.82
N LYS A 108 14.01 -0.95 -16.40
CA LYS A 108 14.59 -1.54 -15.19
C LYS A 108 15.92 -2.25 -15.46
N GLU A 109 16.03 -2.98 -16.57
CA GLU A 109 17.19 -3.82 -16.88
C GLU A 109 18.50 -3.04 -17.02
N VAL A 110 18.45 -1.77 -17.43
CA VAL A 110 19.64 -0.90 -17.49
C VAL A 110 20.32 -0.75 -16.10
N GLY A 111 19.59 -0.95 -15.04
CA GLY A 111 20.08 -0.85 -13.67
C GLY A 111 21.04 -1.94 -13.25
N TRP A 112 21.16 -3.04 -13.99
CA TRP A 112 22.19 -4.06 -13.75
C TRP A 112 23.59 -3.56 -14.12
N GLU A 113 23.70 -2.63 -15.07
CA GLU A 113 24.96 -2.03 -15.50
C GLU A 113 25.18 -0.67 -14.81
N ASP A 114 24.15 0.16 -14.76
CA ASP A 114 24.19 1.50 -14.13
C ASP A 114 22.91 1.76 -13.33
N CYS A 115 23.01 1.68 -12.02
CA CYS A 115 21.86 1.92 -11.13
C CYS A 115 21.33 3.38 -11.19
N TRP A 116 22.15 4.34 -11.60
CA TRP A 116 21.74 5.74 -11.75
C TRP A 116 20.93 5.99 -13.02
N ALA A 117 21.08 5.15 -14.04
CA ALA A 117 20.27 5.19 -15.24
C ALA A 117 18.90 4.50 -15.06
N CYS A 118 18.73 3.70 -14.01
CA CYS A 118 17.50 2.96 -13.74
C CYS A 118 16.43 3.87 -13.15
N HIS A 119 15.23 3.80 -13.69
CA HIS A 119 14.06 4.44 -13.09
C HIS A 119 13.66 3.76 -11.78
N THR A 120 13.41 4.56 -10.74
CA THR A 120 12.91 4.07 -9.44
C THR A 120 11.41 3.83 -9.52
N GLY A 121 10.92 2.83 -8.80
CA GLY A 121 9.49 2.50 -8.70
C GLY A 121 9.21 1.02 -8.91
N THR A 122 8.10 0.58 -8.32
CA THR A 122 7.66 -0.82 -8.27
C THR A 122 6.15 -0.91 -8.50
N PRO A 123 5.65 -1.82 -9.36
CA PRO A 123 4.22 -2.11 -9.42
C PRO A 123 3.76 -2.84 -8.15
N GLY A 124 2.48 -2.71 -7.79
CA GLY A 124 1.98 -3.40 -6.60
C GLY A 124 0.50 -3.21 -6.31
N ILE A 125 -0.22 -2.39 -7.09
CA ILE A 125 -1.65 -2.15 -6.86
C ILE A 125 -2.48 -3.44 -6.99
N GLN A 126 -2.04 -4.36 -7.82
CA GLN A 126 -2.75 -5.62 -8.07
C GLN A 126 -2.56 -6.63 -6.93
N GLU A 127 -1.39 -6.64 -6.30
CA GLU A 127 -1.00 -7.66 -5.34
C GLU A 127 -1.25 -7.30 -3.87
N GLN A 128 -1.21 -6.01 -3.53
CA GLN A 128 -1.15 -5.54 -2.14
C GLN A 128 -2.28 -6.08 -1.25
N TYR A 129 -3.50 -6.19 -1.77
CA TYR A 129 -4.63 -6.68 -0.97
C TYR A 129 -4.57 -8.19 -0.75
N SER A 130 -4.21 -8.96 -1.77
CA SER A 130 -4.02 -10.42 -1.63
C SER A 130 -2.91 -10.75 -0.63
N LEU A 131 -1.82 -9.97 -0.63
CA LEU A 131 -0.72 -10.11 0.32
C LEU A 131 -1.17 -9.80 1.75
N LEU A 132 -1.91 -8.71 1.95
CA LEU A 132 -2.37 -8.32 3.28
C LEU A 132 -3.43 -9.27 3.84
N LEU A 133 -4.34 -9.78 2.98
CA LEU A 133 -5.33 -10.78 3.35
C LEU A 133 -4.69 -12.12 3.72
N ASP A 134 -3.63 -12.54 3.02
CA ASP A 134 -2.86 -13.74 3.39
C ASP A 134 -2.25 -13.61 4.79
N GLU A 135 -1.66 -12.45 5.12
CA GLU A 135 -1.14 -12.19 6.46
C GLU A 135 -2.24 -12.11 7.53
N SER A 136 -3.43 -11.67 7.16
CA SER A 136 -4.59 -11.72 8.05
C SER A 136 -4.99 -13.16 8.38
N MET A 137 -5.00 -14.04 7.39
CA MET A 137 -5.26 -15.47 7.61
C MET A 137 -4.13 -16.18 8.37
N ASN A 138 -2.92 -15.61 8.38
CA ASN A 138 -1.79 -16.04 9.20
C ASN A 138 -1.86 -15.48 10.65
N GLY A 139 -2.83 -14.62 10.95
CA GLY A 139 -3.00 -14.00 12.27
C GLY A 139 -2.07 -12.82 12.54
N LYS A 140 -1.35 -12.30 11.54
CA LYS A 140 -0.44 -11.17 11.70
C LYS A 140 -1.17 -9.83 11.81
N ILE A 141 -2.34 -9.71 11.18
CA ILE A 141 -3.21 -8.54 11.26
C ILE A 141 -4.67 -8.99 11.32
N PRO A 142 -5.53 -8.42 12.19
CA PRO A 142 -6.96 -8.74 12.20
C PRO A 142 -7.65 -8.35 10.89
N LEU A 143 -8.62 -9.15 10.41
CA LEU A 143 -9.35 -8.85 9.18
C LEU A 143 -10.10 -7.51 9.26
N THR A 144 -10.59 -7.14 10.44
CA THR A 144 -11.19 -5.82 10.68
C THR A 144 -10.19 -4.69 10.44
N ARG A 145 -8.94 -4.88 10.91
CA ARG A 145 -7.88 -3.88 10.67
C ARG A 145 -7.49 -3.81 9.19
N VAL A 146 -7.54 -4.94 8.46
CA VAL A 146 -7.39 -4.90 7.00
C VAL A 146 -8.44 -4.00 6.37
N ALA A 147 -9.72 -4.16 6.71
CA ALA A 147 -10.81 -3.31 6.17
C ALA A 147 -10.59 -1.83 6.52
N GLU A 148 -10.17 -1.52 7.74
CA GLU A 148 -9.84 -0.16 8.16
C GLU A 148 -8.74 0.44 7.27
N VAL A 149 -7.57 -0.20 7.19
CA VAL A 149 -6.39 0.39 6.50
C VAL A 149 -6.52 0.50 4.98
N VAL A 150 -7.39 -0.31 4.36
CA VAL A 150 -7.57 -0.28 2.90
C VAL A 150 -8.81 0.50 2.44
N ALA A 151 -9.76 0.79 3.32
CA ALA A 151 -11.02 1.41 2.94
C ALA A 151 -11.46 2.54 3.89
N GLU A 152 -11.68 2.25 5.17
CA GLU A 152 -12.28 3.19 6.12
C GLU A 152 -11.36 4.39 6.42
N GLU A 153 -10.11 4.12 6.76
CA GLU A 153 -9.12 5.15 7.07
C GLU A 153 -8.83 6.08 5.88
N PRO A 154 -8.54 5.57 4.65
CA PRO A 154 -8.39 6.44 3.49
C PRO A 154 -9.61 7.30 3.21
N ALA A 155 -10.82 6.71 3.30
CA ALA A 155 -12.05 7.44 3.05
C ALA A 155 -12.29 8.55 4.10
N THR A 156 -11.99 8.26 5.37
CA THR A 156 -12.12 9.21 6.48
C THR A 156 -11.07 10.33 6.37
N GLU A 157 -9.80 9.96 6.14
CA GLU A 157 -8.69 10.89 6.08
C GLU A 157 -8.85 11.90 4.95
N PHE A 158 -9.22 11.43 3.76
CA PHE A 158 -9.43 12.26 2.59
C PHE A 158 -10.87 12.76 2.44
N LYS A 159 -11.73 12.51 3.46
CA LYS A 159 -13.13 12.96 3.51
C LYS A 159 -13.94 12.53 2.27
N LEU A 160 -13.74 11.32 1.78
CA LEU A 160 -14.45 10.84 0.62
C LEU A 160 -15.91 10.54 0.97
N ALA A 161 -16.84 11.29 0.39
CA ALA A 161 -18.25 11.09 0.63
C ALA A 161 -18.71 9.69 0.16
N GLU A 162 -19.50 9.01 0.97
CA GLU A 162 -20.16 7.75 0.63
C GLU A 162 -19.20 6.59 0.27
N LYS A 163 -17.94 6.66 0.73
CA LYS A 163 -16.88 5.65 0.48
C LYS A 163 -16.37 5.03 1.77
N GLY A 164 -15.73 3.87 1.64
CA GLY A 164 -14.96 3.21 2.70
C GLY A 164 -15.77 2.32 3.64
N PHE A 165 -17.10 2.36 3.63
CA PHE A 165 -17.95 1.64 4.58
C PHE A 165 -19.06 0.83 3.91
N LEU A 166 -19.31 -0.38 4.42
CA LEU A 166 -20.46 -1.20 4.02
C LEU A 166 -21.68 -0.83 4.87
N LYS A 167 -22.38 0.24 4.51
CA LYS A 167 -23.59 0.69 5.20
C LYS A 167 -24.60 1.34 4.23
N PRO A 168 -25.91 1.36 4.58
CA PRO A 168 -26.93 2.01 3.77
C PRO A 168 -26.58 3.47 3.47
N GLY A 169 -26.77 3.90 2.20
CA GLY A 169 -26.46 5.24 1.73
C GLY A 169 -25.03 5.41 1.19
N TYR A 170 -24.16 4.36 1.33
CA TYR A 170 -22.83 4.37 0.77
C TYR A 170 -22.77 3.67 -0.59
N ASP A 171 -21.80 4.06 -1.40
CA ASP A 171 -21.53 3.39 -2.67
C ASP A 171 -21.21 1.90 -2.45
N ALA A 172 -21.81 1.03 -3.24
CA ALA A 172 -21.52 -0.40 -3.19
C ALA A 172 -20.20 -0.72 -3.95
N ASP A 173 -19.09 -0.21 -3.42
CA ASP A 173 -17.74 -0.55 -3.83
C ASP A 173 -17.29 -1.74 -2.99
N ILE A 174 -17.37 -2.94 -3.55
CA ILE A 174 -17.28 -4.18 -2.78
C ILE A 174 -16.29 -5.13 -3.45
N MET A 175 -15.38 -5.69 -2.65
CA MET A 175 -14.53 -6.81 -3.03
C MET A 175 -15.02 -8.10 -2.35
N ILE A 176 -15.20 -9.17 -3.12
CA ILE A 176 -15.55 -10.50 -2.62
C ILE A 176 -14.33 -11.39 -2.71
N PHE A 177 -13.92 -11.90 -1.57
CA PHE A 177 -12.72 -12.71 -1.38
C PHE A 177 -13.08 -14.09 -0.82
N ASP A 178 -12.55 -15.17 -1.43
CA ASP A 178 -12.67 -16.53 -0.91
C ASP A 178 -11.37 -16.93 -0.19
N PRO A 179 -11.40 -17.14 1.13
CA PRO A 179 -10.21 -17.54 1.89
C PRO A 179 -9.76 -18.99 1.64
N ASN A 180 -10.58 -19.83 1.01
CA ASN A 180 -10.29 -21.25 0.75
C ASN A 180 -9.64 -21.49 -0.61
N ASP A 181 -9.54 -20.48 -1.45
CA ASP A 181 -8.85 -20.53 -2.75
C ASP A 181 -7.41 -20.03 -2.61
N GLN A 182 -6.68 -19.92 -3.71
CA GLN A 182 -5.30 -19.42 -3.77
C GLN A 182 -5.12 -18.46 -4.94
N THR A 183 -4.24 -17.49 -4.75
CA THR A 183 -3.76 -16.61 -5.83
C THR A 183 -2.29 -16.86 -6.08
N ARG A 184 -1.93 -17.25 -7.31
CA ARG A 184 -0.56 -17.30 -7.77
C ARG A 184 -0.21 -15.99 -8.47
N HIS A 185 0.70 -15.25 -7.90
CA HIS A 185 1.22 -14.03 -8.53
C HIS A 185 2.22 -14.41 -9.62
N SER A 186 2.05 -13.88 -10.82
CA SER A 186 2.95 -14.16 -11.94
C SER A 186 3.04 -12.97 -12.89
N ALA A 187 4.18 -12.84 -13.57
CA ALA A 187 4.39 -11.82 -14.58
C ALA A 187 3.34 -11.88 -15.71
N ASP A 188 2.95 -13.11 -16.12
CA ASP A 188 1.92 -13.33 -17.15
C ASP A 188 0.52 -12.88 -16.72
N GLY A 189 0.26 -12.80 -15.40
CA GLY A 189 -1.02 -12.38 -14.83
C GLY A 189 -1.10 -10.88 -14.53
N VAL A 190 -0.05 -10.11 -14.80
CA VAL A 190 -0.01 -8.67 -14.50
C VAL A 190 -0.83 -7.88 -15.51
N LEU A 191 -1.81 -7.13 -15.01
CA LEU A 191 -2.66 -6.24 -15.81
C LEU A 191 -1.98 -4.92 -16.16
N SER A 192 -1.00 -4.50 -15.37
CA SER A 192 -0.20 -3.32 -15.65
C SER A 192 0.67 -3.51 -16.89
N LYS A 193 0.81 -2.46 -17.71
CA LYS A 193 1.60 -2.47 -18.94
C LYS A 193 3.09 -2.74 -18.73
N CYS A 194 3.59 -2.66 -17.50
CA CYS A 194 4.99 -2.97 -17.17
C CYS A 194 5.37 -4.45 -17.37
N GLY A 195 4.39 -5.36 -17.31
CA GLY A 195 4.57 -6.79 -17.61
C GLY A 195 5.46 -7.55 -16.62
N TRP A 196 5.57 -7.08 -15.38
CA TRP A 196 6.32 -7.75 -14.32
C TRP A 196 5.73 -7.43 -12.94
N THR A 197 6.04 -8.28 -11.97
CA THR A 197 5.75 -8.07 -10.55
C THR A 197 6.93 -8.53 -9.70
N ALA A 198 7.20 -7.83 -8.60
CA ALA A 198 8.21 -8.21 -7.62
C ALA A 198 7.83 -9.50 -6.85
N TYR A 199 6.58 -9.92 -6.96
CA TYR A 199 6.02 -11.12 -6.29
C TYR A 199 5.92 -12.34 -7.20
N ASP A 200 6.61 -12.35 -8.34
CA ASP A 200 6.55 -13.46 -9.31
C ASP A 200 6.87 -14.81 -8.66
N GLY A 201 5.98 -15.77 -8.87
CA GLY A 201 6.03 -17.10 -8.28
C GLY A 201 5.49 -17.24 -6.85
N ARG A 202 5.16 -16.13 -6.16
CA ARG A 202 4.55 -16.17 -4.82
C ARG A 202 3.12 -16.68 -4.92
N VAL A 203 2.74 -17.46 -3.91
CA VAL A 203 1.35 -17.93 -3.73
C VAL A 203 0.84 -17.37 -2.42
N THR A 204 -0.33 -16.75 -2.46
CA THR A 204 -1.08 -16.30 -1.29
C THR A 204 -2.33 -17.14 -1.13
N ARG A 205 -2.77 -17.36 0.12
CA ARG A 205 -4.07 -17.93 0.39
C ARG A 205 -5.16 -16.95 0.03
N GLY A 206 -6.25 -17.49 -0.45
CA GLY A 206 -7.41 -16.72 -0.85
C GLY A 206 -7.31 -16.11 -2.23
N ARG A 207 -8.47 -15.79 -2.77
CA ARG A 207 -8.61 -15.19 -4.09
C ARG A 207 -9.74 -14.19 -4.13
N VAL A 208 -9.51 -13.08 -4.81
CA VAL A 208 -10.57 -12.13 -5.14
C VAL A 208 -11.37 -12.67 -6.32
N HIS A 209 -12.64 -12.99 -6.08
CA HIS A 209 -13.56 -13.48 -7.10
C HIS A 209 -14.29 -12.37 -7.81
N ARG A 210 -14.60 -11.28 -7.10
CA ARG A 210 -15.42 -10.21 -7.66
C ARG A 210 -15.03 -8.87 -7.07
N THR A 211 -15.01 -7.86 -7.92
CA THR A 211 -14.94 -6.47 -7.50
C THR A 211 -16.07 -5.70 -8.15
N MET A 212 -16.80 -4.95 -7.34
CA MET A 212 -17.89 -4.09 -7.76
C MET A 212 -17.55 -2.62 -7.51
N VAL A 213 -17.98 -1.76 -8.40
CA VAL A 213 -17.94 -0.30 -8.25
C VAL A 213 -19.36 0.24 -8.40
N ARG A 214 -19.89 0.84 -7.36
CA ARG A 214 -21.28 1.31 -7.26
C ARG A 214 -22.29 0.24 -7.70
N GLY A 215 -22.10 -0.98 -7.17
CA GLY A 215 -23.00 -2.11 -7.39
C GLY A 215 -22.90 -2.78 -8.76
N ARG A 216 -21.98 -2.38 -9.65
CA ARG A 216 -21.72 -3.06 -10.92
C ARG A 216 -20.41 -3.83 -10.85
N ASP A 217 -20.42 -5.04 -11.36
CA ASP A 217 -19.21 -5.84 -11.52
C ASP A 217 -18.22 -5.14 -12.47
N VAL A 218 -16.98 -5.01 -12.03
CA VAL A 218 -15.85 -4.52 -12.84
C VAL A 218 -14.79 -5.58 -13.03
N TYR A 219 -14.78 -6.60 -12.16
CA TYR A 219 -13.89 -7.74 -12.22
C TYR A 219 -14.62 -8.98 -11.70
N VAL A 220 -14.53 -10.10 -12.44
CA VAL A 220 -15.12 -11.40 -12.08
C VAL A 220 -14.17 -12.51 -12.50
N ASP A 221 -13.76 -13.36 -11.55
CA ASP A 221 -12.97 -14.58 -11.74
C ASP A 221 -11.76 -14.46 -12.70
N GLY A 222 -10.96 -13.43 -12.54
CA GLY A 222 -9.76 -13.18 -13.34
C GLY A 222 -9.97 -12.28 -14.56
N VAL A 223 -11.21 -11.89 -14.84
CA VAL A 223 -11.56 -11.09 -16.02
C VAL A 223 -12.04 -9.69 -15.63
N VAL A 224 -11.46 -8.68 -16.24
CA VAL A 224 -11.98 -7.30 -16.18
C VAL A 224 -13.21 -7.21 -17.06
N VAL A 225 -14.39 -7.01 -16.45
CA VAL A 225 -15.70 -6.92 -17.12
C VAL A 225 -16.28 -5.50 -17.10
N GLY A 226 -15.59 -4.58 -16.45
CA GLY A 226 -16.02 -3.18 -16.34
C GLY A 226 -16.00 -2.46 -17.70
N GLU A 227 -17.04 -1.69 -17.97
CA GLU A 227 -17.12 -0.86 -19.16
C GLU A 227 -16.30 0.43 -19.00
N PRO A 228 -15.52 0.84 -20.02
CA PRO A 228 -14.87 2.14 -20.03
C PRO A 228 -15.84 3.28 -19.76
N GLY A 229 -15.41 4.26 -18.94
CA GLY A 229 -16.25 5.42 -18.60
C GLY A 229 -17.20 5.21 -17.41
N TRP A 230 -17.26 4.02 -16.80
CA TRP A 230 -18.04 3.80 -15.59
C TRP A 230 -17.48 4.54 -14.35
N GLY A 231 -16.15 4.80 -14.32
CA GLY A 231 -15.51 5.53 -13.23
C GLY A 231 -16.08 6.94 -13.03
N ARG A 232 -16.08 7.41 -11.77
CA ARG A 232 -16.42 8.79 -11.40
C ARG A 232 -15.37 9.33 -10.45
N LEU A 233 -15.10 10.63 -10.54
CA LEU A 233 -14.24 11.30 -9.58
C LEU A 233 -14.93 11.30 -8.20
N ALA A 234 -14.28 10.65 -7.22
CA ALA A 234 -14.67 10.81 -5.83
C ALA A 234 -14.20 12.20 -5.35
N ARG A 235 -15.09 12.94 -4.70
CA ARG A 235 -14.80 14.28 -4.19
C ARG A 235 -14.87 14.28 -2.68
N PRO A 236 -14.03 15.06 -2.00
CA PRO A 236 -14.17 15.29 -0.58
C PRO A 236 -15.56 15.86 -0.26
N ALA A 237 -16.13 15.41 0.86
CA ALA A 237 -17.30 16.06 1.43
C ALA A 237 -16.90 17.48 1.87
N ILE A 238 -17.69 18.47 1.46
CA ILE A 238 -17.50 19.89 1.83
C ILE A 238 -18.04 20.13 3.24
#